data_7dce453726c2452bc62afba95c9cbbfe
#
_entry.id   7dce453726c2452bc62afba95c9cbbfe
#
_cell.length_a   1.000
_cell.length_b   1.000
_cell.length_c   1.000
_cell.angle_alpha   90.00
_cell.angle_beta   90.00
_cell.angle_gamma   90.00
#
_symmetry.space_group_name_H-M   'P 1'
#
loop_
_entity.id
_entity.type
_entity.pdbx_description
1 polymer ?
#
loop_
_entity_poly.entity_id
_entity_poly.type
_entity_poly.pdbx_seq_one_letter_code
_entity_poly.pdbx_strand_id
1 'polypeptide(L)'
;MRNLIISLFIITIAQSLAYLQLQSQFFWTWAKNHPILMSVMGVPISILLIYFTKHCALAFDGQVWPGRLIGFAVGAIVFALLSHFIMNETFSTKTIVCLILACIILIIQVAWK
;
A
#
# COMPACT_ATOMS: atom_id res chain seq x y z
N MET A 1 -0.62 -18.27 -9.48
CA MET A 1 -0.36 -17.03 -10.26
C MET A 1 -1.56 -16.09 -10.26
N ARG A 2 -2.77 -16.62 -10.51
CA ARG A 2 -3.99 -15.79 -10.50
C ARG A 2 -4.22 -15.10 -9.15
N ASN A 3 -4.08 -15.83 -8.04
CA ASN A 3 -4.26 -15.26 -6.71
C ASN A 3 -3.23 -14.18 -6.40
N LEU A 4 -2.00 -14.34 -6.88
CA LEU A 4 -0.95 -13.33 -6.69
C LEU A 4 -1.29 -12.03 -7.43
N ILE A 5 -1.75 -12.14 -8.69
CA ILE A 5 -2.14 -10.97 -9.48
C ILE A 5 -3.32 -10.25 -8.83
N ILE A 6 -4.33 -11.00 -8.39
CA ILE A 6 -5.49 -10.42 -7.69
C ILE A 6 -5.05 -9.72 -6.41
N SER A 7 -4.18 -10.34 -5.63
CA SER A 7 -3.70 -9.73 -4.37
C SER A 7 -2.91 -8.46 -4.63
N LEU A 8 -2.04 -8.43 -5.64
CA LEU A 8 -1.28 -7.21 -5.97
C LEU A 8 -2.21 -6.08 -6.42
N PHE A 9 -3.24 -6.40 -7.19
CA PHE A 9 -4.23 -5.40 -7.61
C PHE A 9 -4.98 -4.84 -6.41
N ILE A 10 -5.46 -5.71 -5.53
CA ILE A 10 -6.21 -5.31 -4.34
C ILE A 10 -5.35 -4.43 -3.42
N ILE A 11 -4.10 -4.84 -3.15
CA ILE A 11 -3.24 -4.07 -2.24
C ILE A 11 -2.89 -2.70 -2.81
N THR A 12 -2.73 -2.60 -4.13
CA THR A 12 -2.47 -1.31 -4.77
C THR A 12 -3.65 -0.36 -4.56
N ILE A 13 -4.87 -0.83 -4.75
CA ILE A 13 -6.07 -0.03 -4.50
C ILE A 13 -6.18 0.34 -3.02
N ALA A 14 -5.98 -0.64 -2.13
CA ALA A 14 -6.08 -0.41 -0.68
C ALA A 14 -5.06 0.62 -0.20
N GLN A 15 -3.83 0.54 -0.66
CA GLN A 15 -2.79 1.49 -0.28
C GLN A 15 -3.05 2.89 -0.84
N SER A 16 -3.61 2.98 -2.05
CA SER A 16 -4.00 4.27 -2.63
C SER A 16 -5.10 4.93 -1.80
N LEU A 17 -6.11 4.17 -1.40
CA LEU A 17 -7.19 4.67 -0.56
C LEU A 17 -6.68 5.06 0.84
N ALA A 18 -5.79 4.27 1.41
CA ALA A 18 -5.18 4.57 2.70
C ALA A 18 -4.36 5.86 2.63
N TYR A 19 -3.63 6.07 1.54
CA TYR A 19 -2.90 7.31 1.32
C TYR A 19 -3.86 8.51 1.32
N LEU A 20 -4.94 8.42 0.56
CA LEU A 20 -5.93 9.50 0.50
C LEU A 20 -6.57 9.75 1.86
N GLN A 21 -6.90 8.69 2.59
CA GLN A 21 -7.47 8.82 3.93
C GLN A 21 -6.54 9.59 4.88
N LEU A 22 -5.25 9.24 4.89
CA LEU A 22 -4.30 9.79 5.84
C LEU A 22 -3.73 11.14 5.40
N GLN A 23 -3.47 11.31 4.11
CA GLN A 23 -2.76 12.49 3.59
C GLN A 23 -3.68 13.60 3.12
N SER A 24 -4.97 13.34 2.96
CA SER A 24 -5.91 14.37 2.53
C SER A 24 -5.97 15.56 3.49
N GLN A 25 -5.66 15.35 4.78
CA GLN A 25 -5.61 16.42 5.76
C GLN A 25 -4.60 17.52 5.40
N PHE A 26 -3.62 17.23 4.56
CA PHE A 26 -2.58 18.17 4.20
C PHE A 26 -2.94 19.03 2.98
N PHE A 27 -3.91 18.61 2.18
CA PHE A 27 -4.32 19.36 1.00
C PHE A 27 -5.84 19.61 0.92
N TRP A 28 -6.60 19.10 1.88
CA TRP A 28 -8.05 19.30 1.93
C TRP A 28 -8.46 19.71 3.32
N THR A 29 -8.86 20.98 3.46
CA THR A 29 -9.20 21.59 4.76
C THR A 29 -10.35 20.86 5.46
N TRP A 30 -11.36 20.44 4.69
CA TRP A 30 -12.50 19.70 5.26
C TRP A 30 -12.03 18.41 5.94
N ALA A 31 -11.16 17.66 5.28
CA ALA A 31 -10.62 16.41 5.81
C ALA A 31 -9.82 16.65 7.09
N LYS A 32 -9.03 17.73 7.13
CA LYS A 32 -8.26 18.11 8.31
C LYS A 32 -9.16 18.38 9.52
N ASN A 33 -10.33 18.99 9.29
CA ASN A 33 -11.26 19.37 10.34
C ASN A 33 -12.21 18.24 10.75
N HIS A 34 -12.23 17.12 10.02
CA HIS A 34 -13.15 16.00 10.26
C HIS A 34 -12.41 14.66 10.31
N PRO A 35 -11.47 14.48 11.28
CA PRO A 35 -10.68 13.25 11.32
C PRO A 35 -11.53 12.00 11.60
N ILE A 36 -12.60 12.14 12.40
CA ILE A 36 -13.47 11.00 12.74
C ILE A 36 -14.24 10.54 11.49
N LEU A 37 -14.76 11.47 10.70
CA LEU A 37 -15.45 11.15 9.45
C LEU A 37 -14.49 10.53 8.43
N MET A 38 -13.26 11.03 8.36
CA MET A 38 -12.26 10.42 7.49
C MET A 38 -11.90 9.00 7.90
N SER A 39 -11.98 8.68 9.19
CA SER A 39 -11.69 7.34 9.67
C SER A 39 -12.71 6.30 9.19
N VAL A 40 -13.92 6.72 8.81
CA VAL A 40 -14.93 5.82 8.24
C VAL A 40 -14.44 5.18 6.93
N MET A 41 -13.56 5.84 6.19
CA MET A 41 -12.92 5.26 5.01
C MET A 41 -12.09 4.01 5.32
N GLY A 42 -11.72 3.82 6.59
CA GLY A 42 -11.01 2.61 7.01
C GLY A 42 -11.84 1.34 6.83
N VAL A 43 -13.18 1.42 6.82
CA VAL A 43 -14.03 0.23 6.64
C VAL A 43 -13.82 -0.40 5.26
N PRO A 44 -13.97 0.32 4.12
CA PRO A 44 -13.68 -0.27 2.81
C PRO A 44 -12.21 -0.71 2.68
N ILE A 45 -11.28 0.05 3.24
CA ILE A 45 -9.86 -0.28 3.20
C ILE A 45 -9.61 -1.60 3.95
N SER A 46 -10.21 -1.77 5.12
CA SER A 46 -10.09 -3.00 5.90
C SER A 46 -10.65 -4.20 5.16
N ILE A 47 -11.78 -4.06 4.46
CA ILE A 47 -12.34 -5.12 3.63
C ILE A 47 -11.35 -5.53 2.54
N LEU A 48 -10.76 -4.56 1.86
CA LEU A 48 -9.75 -4.83 0.83
C LEU A 48 -8.53 -5.55 1.41
N LEU A 49 -8.07 -5.15 2.60
CA LEU A 49 -6.92 -5.79 3.23
C LEU A 49 -7.22 -7.24 3.63
N ILE A 50 -8.45 -7.54 4.06
CA ILE A 50 -8.87 -8.92 4.37
C ILE A 50 -8.80 -9.77 3.10
N TYR A 51 -9.37 -9.30 1.99
CA TYR A 51 -9.32 -10.02 0.72
C TYR A 51 -7.90 -10.14 0.17
N PHE A 52 -7.09 -9.10 0.31
CA PHE A 52 -5.68 -9.17 -0.05
C PHE A 52 -4.97 -10.29 0.71
N THR A 53 -5.13 -10.32 2.02
CA THR A 53 -4.50 -11.33 2.87
C THR A 53 -4.93 -12.74 2.45
N LYS A 54 -6.23 -12.93 2.19
CA LYS A 54 -6.76 -14.21 1.74
C LYS A 54 -6.11 -14.68 0.43
N HIS A 55 -6.13 -13.84 -0.59
CA HIS A 55 -5.59 -14.21 -1.89
C HIS A 55 -4.08 -14.37 -1.87
N CYS A 56 -3.40 -13.54 -1.10
CA CYS A 56 -1.95 -13.63 -0.96
C CYS A 56 -1.54 -14.94 -0.27
N ALA A 57 -2.25 -15.32 0.79
CA ALA A 57 -1.99 -16.58 1.47
C ALA A 57 -2.21 -17.77 0.53
N LEU A 58 -3.27 -17.72 -0.28
CA LEU A 58 -3.52 -18.77 -1.28
C LEU A 58 -2.40 -18.85 -2.32
N ALA A 59 -1.82 -17.72 -2.69
CA ALA A 59 -0.71 -17.68 -3.65
C ALA A 59 0.59 -18.24 -3.08
N PHE A 60 0.79 -18.20 -1.77
CA PHE A 60 2.01 -18.63 -1.09
C PHE A 60 1.78 -19.82 -0.16
N ASP A 61 0.89 -20.72 -0.54
CA ASP A 61 0.66 -22.02 0.13
C ASP A 61 0.30 -21.87 1.62
N GLY A 62 -0.49 -20.85 1.95
CA GLY A 62 -0.96 -20.61 3.31
C GLY A 62 0.00 -19.81 4.19
N GLN A 63 1.14 -19.39 3.65
CA GLN A 63 2.08 -18.56 4.40
C GLN A 63 1.58 -17.10 4.49
N VAL A 64 1.73 -16.48 5.65
CA VAL A 64 1.24 -15.11 5.88
C VAL A 64 2.33 -14.04 5.79
N TRP A 65 3.60 -14.40 6.02
CA TRP A 65 4.70 -13.44 5.93
C TRP A 65 4.87 -12.78 4.56
N PRO A 66 4.77 -13.55 3.44
CA PRO A 66 4.87 -12.91 2.12
C PRO A 66 3.85 -11.79 1.92
N GLY A 67 2.62 -11.97 2.39
CA GLY A 67 1.60 -10.94 2.31
C GLY A 67 1.97 -9.68 3.08
N ARG A 68 2.53 -9.85 4.27
CA ARG A 68 2.95 -8.70 5.08
C ARG A 68 4.06 -7.90 4.39
N LEU A 69 5.05 -8.59 3.84
CA LEU A 69 6.19 -7.93 3.18
C LEU A 69 5.77 -7.30 1.85
N ILE A 70 4.93 -7.96 1.07
CA ILE A 70 4.39 -7.41 -0.17
C ILE A 70 3.55 -6.16 0.12
N GLY A 71 2.69 -6.23 1.14
CA GLY A 71 1.89 -5.08 1.55
C GLY A 71 2.74 -3.88 1.92
N PHE A 72 3.79 -4.11 2.70
CA PHE A 72 4.73 -3.05 3.08
C PHE A 72 5.42 -2.44 1.86
N ALA A 73 5.96 -3.27 0.98
CA ALA A 73 6.70 -2.80 -0.19
C ALA A 73 5.80 -2.04 -1.17
N VAL A 74 4.62 -2.57 -1.47
CA VAL A 74 3.66 -1.90 -2.35
C VAL A 74 3.19 -0.60 -1.71
N GLY A 75 2.94 -0.61 -0.40
CA GLY A 75 2.55 0.60 0.33
C GLY A 75 3.58 1.71 0.21
N ALA A 76 4.87 1.38 0.38
CA ALA A 76 5.94 2.35 0.25
C ALA A 76 6.03 2.92 -1.17
N ILE A 77 5.90 2.07 -2.18
CA ILE A 77 5.97 2.49 -3.58
C ILE A 77 4.78 3.40 -3.92
N VAL A 78 3.57 2.99 -3.56
CA VAL A 78 2.35 3.77 -3.81
C VAL A 78 2.43 5.12 -3.09
N PHE A 79 2.85 5.13 -1.83
CA PHE A 79 2.99 6.37 -1.07
C PHE A 79 3.96 7.32 -1.75
N ALA A 80 5.10 6.82 -2.22
CA ALA A 80 6.10 7.63 -2.90
C ALA A 80 5.54 8.24 -4.18
N LEU A 81 4.87 7.43 -5.00
CA LEU A 81 4.31 7.91 -6.26
C LEU A 81 3.23 8.96 -6.03
N LEU A 82 2.32 8.71 -5.10
CA LEU A 82 1.23 9.65 -4.82
C LEU A 82 1.74 10.94 -4.18
N SER A 83 2.72 10.87 -3.28
CA SER A 83 3.32 12.06 -2.67
C SER A 83 4.01 12.92 -3.71
N HIS A 84 4.71 12.29 -4.65
CA HIS A 84 5.37 13.03 -5.71
C HIS A 84 4.37 13.74 -6.63
N PHE A 85 3.33 13.03 -7.07
CA PHE A 85 2.38 13.57 -8.04
C PHE A 85 1.33 14.50 -7.41
N ILE A 86 0.87 14.21 -6.20
CA ILE A 86 -0.20 14.99 -5.56
C ILE A 86 0.37 16.12 -4.71
N MET A 87 1.38 15.85 -3.92
CA MET A 87 1.94 16.83 -2.97
C MET A 87 3.23 17.48 -3.48
N ASN A 88 3.70 17.11 -4.66
CA ASN A 88 4.91 17.66 -5.27
C ASN A 88 6.16 17.52 -4.39
N GLU A 89 6.21 16.46 -3.58
CA GLU A 89 7.39 16.20 -2.77
C GLU A 89 8.55 15.72 -3.64
N THR A 90 9.74 16.21 -3.34
CA THR A 90 10.96 15.72 -3.95
C THR A 90 11.56 14.64 -3.06
N PHE A 91 12.22 13.67 -3.69
CA PHE A 91 12.84 12.57 -2.96
C PHE A 91 14.26 12.94 -2.57
N SER A 92 14.58 12.77 -1.28
CA SER A 92 15.96 12.83 -0.82
C SER A 92 16.68 11.54 -1.25
N THR A 93 18.02 11.57 -1.24
CA THR A 93 18.82 10.36 -1.51
C THR A 93 18.45 9.23 -0.58
N LYS A 94 18.23 9.55 0.70
CA LYS A 94 17.80 8.60 1.71
C LYS A 94 16.48 7.90 1.34
N THR A 95 15.50 8.66 0.88
CA THR A 95 14.20 8.12 0.47
C THR A 95 14.33 7.23 -0.77
N ILE A 96 15.16 7.63 -1.74
CA ILE A 96 15.41 6.83 -2.93
C ILE A 96 16.03 5.49 -2.59
N VAL A 97 17.00 5.46 -1.67
CA VAL A 97 17.62 4.21 -1.21
C VAL A 97 16.57 3.30 -0.57
N CYS A 98 15.71 3.85 0.28
CA CYS A 98 14.66 3.06 0.93
C CYS A 98 13.65 2.50 -0.10
N LEU A 99 13.31 3.27 -1.13
CA LEU A 99 12.41 2.80 -2.18
C LEU A 99 13.03 1.68 -3.01
N ILE A 100 14.32 1.76 -3.29
CA ILE A 100 15.04 0.69 -3.98
C ILE A 100 14.98 -0.60 -3.14
N LEU A 101 15.18 -0.50 -1.84
CA LEU A 101 15.09 -1.65 -0.94
C LEU A 101 13.66 -2.21 -0.92
N ALA A 102 12.64 -1.36 -0.93
CA ALA A 102 11.24 -1.82 -1.00
C ALA A 102 10.97 -2.58 -2.31
N CYS A 103 11.49 -2.09 -3.43
CA CYS A 103 11.38 -2.79 -4.71
C CYS A 103 12.07 -4.15 -4.68
N ILE A 104 13.24 -4.22 -4.03
CA ILE A 104 13.98 -5.48 -3.87
C ILE A 104 13.15 -6.46 -3.01
N ILE A 105 12.54 -6.01 -1.92
CA ILE A 105 11.68 -6.84 -1.08
C ILE A 105 10.54 -7.44 -1.93
N LEU A 106 9.88 -6.62 -2.74
CA LEU A 106 8.78 -7.07 -3.57
C LEU A 106 9.24 -8.11 -4.59
N ILE A 107 10.37 -7.86 -5.24
CA ILE A 107 10.93 -8.78 -6.23
C ILE A 107 11.28 -10.13 -5.57
N ILE A 108 11.92 -10.11 -4.41
CA ILE A 108 12.29 -11.33 -3.69
C ILE A 108 11.03 -12.14 -3.35
N GLN A 109 9.99 -11.50 -2.83
CA GLN A 109 8.78 -12.20 -2.43
C GLN A 109 8.01 -12.80 -3.62
N VAL A 110 8.02 -12.13 -4.75
CA VAL A 110 7.27 -12.59 -5.94
C VAL A 110 8.05 -13.60 -6.75
N ALA A 111 9.34 -13.37 -6.95
CA ALA A 111 10.17 -14.17 -7.86
C ALA A 111 10.86 -15.35 -7.19
N TRP A 112 11.20 -15.25 -5.93
CA TRP A 112 11.93 -16.31 -5.22
C TRP A 112 10.93 -17.27 -4.58
N LYS A 113 10.86 -18.45 -5.13
CA LYS A 113 9.97 -19.52 -4.60
C LYS A 113 10.73 -20.62 -3.88
#